data_b48aa39e801b1488f2c57cbf264c1b5e
#
_entry.id   b48aa39e801b1488f2c57cbf264c1b5e
#
_cell.length_a   1.000
_cell.length_b   1.000
_cell.length_c   1.000
_cell.angle_alpha   90.00
_cell.angle_beta   90.00
_cell.angle_gamma   90.00
#
_symmetry.space_group_name_H-M   'P 1'
#
loop_
_entity.id
_entity.type
_entity.pdbx_description
1 polymer ?
#
loop_
_entity_poly.entity_id
_entity_poly.type
_entity_poly.pdbx_seq_one_letter_code
_entity_poly.pdbx_strand_id
1 'polypeptide(L)'
;MAKFVKWDVEMTDTFGGEPNYSWIKRGTTLVQEGASRLSIVRAIKRELGISGTRCRVYDHGDMLELTPYGTCTVAYAILRY
;
A
#
# COMPACT_ATOMS: atom_id res chain seq x y z
N MET A 1 -12.47 -23.44 -3.04
CA MET A 1 -11.86 -22.45 -3.92
C MET A 1 -11.38 -21.26 -3.14
N ALA A 2 -10.17 -20.82 -3.39
CA ALA A 2 -9.65 -19.64 -2.71
C ALA A 2 -10.37 -18.38 -3.23
N LYS A 3 -10.75 -17.51 -2.31
CA LYS A 3 -11.32 -16.22 -2.66
C LYS A 3 -10.23 -15.15 -2.55
N PHE A 4 -10.29 -14.19 -3.43
CA PHE A 4 -9.36 -13.08 -3.42
C PHE A 4 -10.11 -11.78 -3.22
N VAL A 5 -9.48 -10.87 -2.49
CA VAL A 5 -9.98 -9.51 -2.32
C VAL A 5 -9.03 -8.55 -3.03
N LYS A 6 -9.59 -7.44 -3.50
CA LYS A 6 -8.85 -6.47 -4.28
C LYS A 6 -8.44 -5.30 -3.40
N TRP A 7 -7.17 -4.92 -3.52
CA TRP A 7 -6.65 -3.71 -2.88
C TRP A 7 -6.20 -2.75 -3.98
N ASP A 8 -6.78 -1.58 -4.02
CA ASP A 8 -6.29 -0.51 -4.88
C ASP A 8 -5.15 0.19 -4.17
N VAL A 9 -4.01 0.30 -4.84
CA VAL A 9 -2.80 0.86 -4.24
C VAL A 9 -2.37 2.11 -4.99
N GLU A 10 -1.91 3.11 -4.24
CA GLU A 10 -1.49 4.39 -4.78
C GLU A 10 -0.29 4.89 -4.00
N MET A 11 0.66 5.52 -4.68
CA MET A 11 1.83 6.09 -4.04
C MET A 11 2.07 7.49 -4.57
N THR A 12 2.30 8.45 -3.68
CA THR A 12 2.56 9.84 -4.04
C THR A 12 3.74 10.35 -3.21
N ASP A 13 4.28 11.50 -3.59
CA ASP A 13 5.34 12.12 -2.80
C ASP A 13 4.75 12.94 -1.64
N THR A 14 5.61 13.24 -0.67
CA THR A 14 5.22 14.02 0.51
C THR A 14 6.12 15.24 0.68
N PHE A 15 6.47 15.88 -0.41
CA PHE A 15 7.30 17.05 -0.37
C PHE A 15 6.67 18.13 0.53
N GLY A 16 7.48 18.68 1.44
CA GLY A 16 6.98 19.65 2.39
C GLY A 16 6.24 19.03 3.56
N GLY A 17 6.26 17.71 3.71
CA GLY A 17 5.61 17.01 4.81
C GLY A 17 4.13 16.74 4.59
N GLU A 18 3.58 17.14 3.46
CA GLU A 18 2.18 16.90 3.10
C GLU A 18 2.10 16.12 1.80
N PRO A 19 1.09 15.22 1.66
CA PRO A 19 0.87 14.57 0.38
C PRO A 19 0.52 15.61 -0.67
N ASN A 20 1.26 15.62 -1.77
CA ASN A 20 0.97 16.59 -2.80
C ASN A 20 0.06 16.05 -3.89
N TYR A 21 -0.37 14.78 -3.75
CA TYR A 21 -1.32 14.12 -4.62
C TYR A 21 -0.91 14.00 -6.09
N SER A 22 0.36 14.24 -6.38
CA SER A 22 0.93 13.87 -7.66
C SER A 22 1.23 12.38 -7.60
N TRP A 23 0.31 11.58 -8.09
CA TRP A 23 0.44 10.13 -7.96
C TRP A 23 1.63 9.63 -8.77
N ILE A 24 2.61 9.08 -8.06
CA ILE A 24 3.79 8.52 -8.68
C ILE A 24 3.44 7.17 -9.32
N LYS A 25 2.57 6.41 -8.66
CA LYS A 25 2.22 5.08 -9.12
C LYS A 25 0.85 4.68 -8.60
N ARG A 26 0.11 3.98 -9.45
CA ARG A 26 -1.18 3.39 -9.08
C ARG A 26 -1.23 1.96 -9.58
N GLY A 27 -1.97 1.13 -8.87
CA GLY A 27 -2.14 -0.24 -9.29
C GLY A 27 -3.20 -0.94 -8.46
N THR A 28 -3.30 -2.23 -8.67
CA THR A 28 -4.25 -3.08 -7.98
C THR A 28 -3.57 -4.40 -7.69
N THR A 29 -3.76 -4.92 -6.48
CA THR A 29 -3.27 -6.24 -6.15
C THR A 29 -4.39 -7.10 -5.60
N LEU A 30 -4.34 -8.39 -5.86
CA LEU A 30 -5.27 -9.36 -5.31
C LEU A 30 -4.59 -10.12 -4.20
N VAL A 31 -5.29 -10.23 -3.08
CA VAL A 31 -4.77 -10.92 -1.91
C VAL A 31 -5.81 -11.94 -1.48
N GLN A 32 -5.37 -13.11 -1.08
CA GLN A 32 -6.27 -14.16 -0.63
C GLN A 32 -7.07 -13.67 0.58
N GLU A 33 -8.37 -13.92 0.59
CA GLU A 33 -9.23 -13.58 1.71
C GLU A 33 -8.73 -14.28 2.98
N GLY A 34 -8.65 -13.53 4.07
CA GLY A 34 -8.14 -14.06 5.33
C GLY A 34 -6.61 -14.04 5.44
N ALA A 35 -5.90 -13.49 4.46
CA ALA A 35 -4.45 -13.38 4.52
C ALA A 35 -4.02 -12.50 5.71
N SER A 36 -2.85 -12.81 6.26
CA SER A 36 -2.31 -12.03 7.37
C SER A 36 -1.96 -10.61 6.91
N ARG A 37 -1.88 -9.71 7.88
CA ARG A 37 -1.44 -8.34 7.62
C ARG A 37 -0.11 -8.31 6.89
N LEU A 38 0.83 -9.14 7.31
CA LEU A 38 2.15 -9.19 6.70
C LEU A 38 2.06 -9.58 5.22
N SER A 39 1.22 -10.56 4.89
CA SER A 39 1.02 -10.98 3.51
C SER A 39 0.41 -9.88 2.66
N ILE A 40 -0.56 -9.16 3.22
CA ILE A 40 -1.20 -8.03 2.55
C ILE A 40 -0.18 -6.94 2.26
N VAL A 41 0.61 -6.56 3.25
CA VAL A 41 1.62 -5.51 3.10
C VAL A 41 2.67 -5.91 2.05
N ARG A 42 3.09 -7.17 2.05
CA ARG A 42 4.04 -7.66 1.06
C ARG A 42 3.50 -7.56 -0.36
N ALA A 43 2.23 -7.90 -0.55
CA ALA A 43 1.59 -7.81 -1.86
C ALA A 43 1.50 -6.35 -2.33
N ILE A 44 1.15 -5.44 -1.43
CA ILE A 44 1.09 -4.01 -1.72
C ILE A 44 2.46 -3.48 -2.14
N LYS A 45 3.50 -3.81 -1.38
CA LYS A 45 4.87 -3.39 -1.69
C LYS A 45 5.33 -3.91 -3.04
N ARG A 46 4.98 -5.16 -3.36
CA ARG A 46 5.34 -5.76 -4.63
C ARG A 46 4.69 -5.01 -5.80
N GLU A 47 3.41 -4.70 -5.65
CA GLU A 47 2.69 -3.97 -6.69
C GLU A 47 3.26 -2.56 -6.90
N LEU A 48 3.70 -1.93 -5.82
CA LEU A 48 4.28 -0.58 -5.88
C LEU A 48 5.77 -0.57 -6.23
N GLY A 49 6.38 -1.74 -6.34
CA GLY A 49 7.81 -1.83 -6.69
C GLY A 49 8.74 -1.46 -5.54
N ILE A 50 8.28 -1.56 -4.31
CA ILE A 50 9.07 -1.22 -3.12
C ILE A 50 9.30 -2.44 -2.21
N SER A 51 9.33 -3.64 -2.79
CA SER A 51 9.66 -4.86 -2.05
C SER A 51 11.02 -4.71 -1.40
N GLY A 52 11.12 -5.12 -0.14
CA GLY A 52 12.36 -4.98 0.62
C GLY A 52 12.56 -3.63 1.28
N THR A 53 11.74 -2.65 0.97
CA THR A 53 11.82 -1.35 1.60
C THR A 53 11.07 -1.38 2.92
N ARG A 54 11.71 -0.91 3.99
CA ARG A 54 11.05 -0.80 5.29
C ARG A 54 10.05 0.34 5.26
N CYS A 55 8.86 0.08 5.77
CA CYS A 55 7.79 1.07 5.83
C CYS A 55 7.16 1.07 7.21
N ARG A 56 6.74 2.26 7.65
CA ARG A 56 5.83 2.36 8.77
C ARG A 56 4.42 2.09 8.22
N VAL A 57 3.67 1.25 8.90
CA VAL A 57 2.34 0.86 8.45
C VAL A 57 1.30 1.33 9.46
N TYR A 58 0.31 2.04 8.98
CA TYR A 58 -0.84 2.45 9.79
C TYR A 58 -2.08 1.77 9.26
N ASP A 59 -2.80 1.10 10.15
CA ASP A 59 -4.00 0.35 9.81
C ASP A 59 -5.23 1.19 10.15
N HIS A 60 -6.00 1.54 9.14
CA HIS A 60 -7.23 2.31 9.28
C HIS A 60 -8.47 1.45 9.00
N GLY A 61 -8.35 0.13 9.09
CA GLY A 61 -9.44 -0.80 8.77
C GLY A 61 -9.43 -1.18 7.31
N ASP A 62 -10.24 -0.51 6.51
CA ASP A 62 -10.34 -0.79 5.07
C ASP A 62 -9.25 -0.10 4.26
N MET A 63 -8.33 0.61 4.92
CA MET A 63 -7.23 1.29 4.28
C MET A 63 -5.96 1.09 5.08
N LEU A 64 -4.87 0.84 4.38
CA LEU A 64 -3.54 0.79 4.97
C LEU A 64 -2.72 1.94 4.42
N GLU A 65 -1.98 2.59 5.32
CA GLU A 65 -1.07 3.67 4.94
C GLU A 65 0.35 3.20 5.18
N LEU A 66 1.20 3.29 4.17
CA LEU A 66 2.60 2.88 4.25
C LEU A 66 3.49 4.08 4.03
N THR A 67 4.42 4.30 4.96
CA THR A 67 5.39 5.39 4.84
C THR A 67 6.79 4.77 4.78
N PRO A 68 7.37 4.65 3.57
CA PRO A 68 8.72 4.10 3.44
C PRO A 68 9.75 4.97 4.14
N TYR A 69 10.67 4.33 4.83
CA TYR A 69 11.76 5.06 5.49
C TYR A 69 12.78 5.53 4.45
N GLY A 70 13.30 6.72 4.66
CA GLY A 70 14.36 7.27 3.82
C GLY A 70 13.89 7.86 2.50
N THR A 71 12.59 7.92 2.26
CA THR A 71 12.03 8.53 1.07
C THR A 71 10.95 9.52 1.44
N CYS A 72 10.67 10.46 0.56
CA CYS A 72 9.58 11.42 0.76
C CYS A 72 8.35 10.93 0.01
N THR A 73 7.86 9.75 0.38
CA THR A 73 6.71 9.14 -0.26
C THR A 73 5.75 8.58 0.78
N VAL A 74 4.49 8.47 0.39
CA VAL A 74 3.46 7.78 1.16
C VAL A 74 2.64 6.93 0.21
N ALA A 75 2.27 5.74 0.66
CA ALA A 75 1.44 4.83 -0.12
C ALA A 75 0.15 4.54 0.63
N TYR A 76 -0.92 4.39 -0.13
CA TYR A 76 -2.23 4.03 0.41
C TYR A 76 -2.73 2.78 -0.30
N ALA A 77 -3.30 1.88 0.45
CA ALA A 77 -3.96 0.70 -0.08
C ALA A 77 -5.38 0.66 0.45
N ILE A 78 -6.34 0.62 -0.45
CA ILE A 78 -7.77 0.68 -0.10
C ILE A 78 -8.42 -0.62 -0.49
N LEU A 79 -9.04 -1.27 0.49
CA LEU A 79 -9.74 -2.52 0.26
C LEU A 79 -11.03 -2.25 -0.52
N ARG A 80 -11.21 -2.99 -1.61
CA ARG A 80 -12.43 -2.92 -2.41
C ARG A 80 -13.23 -4.21 -2.25
N TYR A 81 -14.47 -4.08 -1.96
CA TYR A 81 -15.39 -5.20 -1.79
C TYR A 81 -16.09 -5.57 -3.10
#